data_32f700816e0956aa32bbbb83f33d6749
#
_entry.id   32f700816e0956aa32bbbb83f33d6749
#
_cell.length_a   1.000
_cell.length_b   1.000
_cell.length_c   1.000
_cell.angle_alpha   90.00
_cell.angle_beta   90.00
_cell.angle_gamma   90.00
#
_symmetry.space_group_name_H-M   'P 1'
#
loop_
_entity.id
_entity.type
_entity.pdbx_description
1 polymer ?
#
loop_
_entity_poly.entity_id
_entity_poly.type
_entity_poly.pdbx_seq_one_letter_code
_entity_poly.pdbx_strand_id
1 'polypeptide(L)'
;MDDLSKKLLDQLLQTPGTSGYEQRVQQVVRDFLTPIADEITTDSHGNVIACKNPDKERRILVDAHCDQIGLIISHIDDQGFLYVQPIGGWDPQQLVGQRVTIWSSETGVPGVISRKPIHLQDESERGQVAKLKELWIDILSLIHISEPTRPNTIA
;
A
#
# COMPACT_ATOMS: atom_id res chain seq x y z
N MET A 1 18.56 18.74 -2.30
CA MET A 1 17.25 18.71 -1.63
C MET A 1 17.47 19.26 -0.23
N ASP A 2 16.69 20.23 0.18
CA ASP A 2 16.76 20.77 1.54
C ASP A 2 16.21 19.78 2.60
N ASP A 3 16.48 20.05 3.87
CA ASP A 3 16.11 19.12 4.97
C ASP A 3 14.59 18.97 5.12
N LEU A 4 13.80 20.00 4.79
CA LEU A 4 12.35 19.94 4.86
C LEU A 4 11.78 19.01 3.78
N SER A 5 12.25 19.16 2.55
CA SER A 5 11.87 18.30 1.43
C SER A 5 12.27 16.85 1.65
N LYS A 6 13.46 16.63 2.25
CA LYS A 6 13.91 15.27 2.60
C LYS A 6 13.01 14.64 3.66
N LYS A 7 12.67 15.40 4.70
CA LYS A 7 11.77 14.92 5.76
C LYS A 7 10.39 14.54 5.21
N LEU A 8 9.83 15.37 4.31
CA LEU A 8 8.55 15.06 3.65
C LEU A 8 8.66 13.79 2.83
N LEU A 9 9.70 13.65 2.01
CA LEU A 9 9.92 12.45 1.21
C LEU A 9 10.00 11.19 2.08
N ASP A 10 10.78 11.24 3.16
CA ASP A 10 10.91 10.12 4.10
C ASP A 10 9.55 9.77 4.73
N GLN A 11 8.75 10.76 5.11
CA GLN A 11 7.40 10.53 5.65
C GLN A 11 6.46 9.92 4.63
N LEU A 12 6.46 10.40 3.38
CA LEU A 12 5.62 9.85 2.30
C LEU A 12 5.99 8.39 1.99
N LEU A 13 7.28 8.07 1.95
CA LEU A 13 7.77 6.71 1.66
C LEU A 13 7.49 5.71 2.79
N GLN A 14 7.42 6.17 4.04
CA GLN A 14 7.19 5.31 5.20
C GLN A 14 5.70 5.18 5.56
N THR A 15 4.84 6.03 4.99
CA THR A 15 3.42 6.02 5.29
C THR A 15 2.68 5.13 4.29
N PRO A 16 1.86 4.17 4.74
CA PRO A 16 1.08 3.35 3.83
C PRO A 16 0.09 4.19 3.04
N GLY A 17 0.06 3.99 1.73
CA GLY A 17 -0.75 4.78 0.79
C GLY A 17 -1.12 3.99 -0.47
N THR A 18 -1.52 2.74 -0.32
CA THR A 18 -1.98 1.93 -1.46
C THR A 18 -3.22 2.57 -2.09
N SER A 19 -3.30 2.57 -3.44
CA SER A 19 -4.43 3.14 -4.19
C SER A 19 -5.78 2.64 -3.65
N GLY A 20 -6.67 3.58 -3.33
CA GLY A 20 -7.95 3.35 -2.65
C GLY A 20 -7.88 3.41 -1.11
N TYR A 21 -6.68 3.58 -0.53
CA TYR A 21 -6.44 3.63 0.92
C TYR A 21 -5.41 4.73 1.27
N GLU A 22 -5.51 5.86 0.60
CA GLU A 22 -4.54 6.95 0.66
C GLU A 22 -4.71 7.87 1.88
N GLN A 23 -5.70 7.65 2.74
CA GLN A 23 -6.04 8.59 3.83
C GLN A 23 -4.85 8.95 4.72
N ARG A 24 -3.97 7.99 5.00
CA ARG A 24 -2.79 8.21 5.86
C ARG A 24 -1.74 9.06 5.15
N VAL A 25 -1.38 8.70 3.93
CA VAL A 25 -0.38 9.45 3.15
C VAL A 25 -0.91 10.84 2.79
N GLN A 26 -2.20 10.98 2.52
CA GLN A 26 -2.84 12.28 2.31
C GLN A 26 -2.83 13.15 3.58
N GLN A 27 -2.93 12.55 4.76
CA GLN A 27 -2.80 13.31 6.00
C GLN A 27 -1.39 13.91 6.14
N VAL A 28 -0.34 13.17 5.78
CA VAL A 28 1.04 13.70 5.72
C VAL A 28 1.12 14.91 4.78
N VAL A 29 0.48 14.82 3.61
CA VAL A 29 0.43 15.93 2.65
C VAL A 29 -0.30 17.15 3.24
N ARG A 30 -1.47 16.93 3.90
CA ARG A 30 -2.22 18.02 4.56
C ARG A 30 -1.39 18.73 5.63
N ASP A 31 -0.78 17.94 6.51
CA ASP A 31 0.01 18.47 7.63
C ASP A 31 1.18 19.31 7.12
N PHE A 32 1.81 18.84 6.02
CA PHE A 32 2.90 19.58 5.38
C PHE A 32 2.43 20.88 4.73
N LEU A 33 1.25 20.88 4.08
CA LEU A 33 0.73 22.02 3.34
C LEU A 33 -0.01 23.03 4.22
N THR A 34 -0.50 22.64 5.40
CA THR A 34 -1.26 23.51 6.31
C THR A 34 -0.55 24.84 6.62
N PRO A 35 0.75 24.91 6.92
CA PRO A 35 1.43 26.19 7.17
C PRO A 35 1.71 26.99 5.89
N ILE A 36 1.49 26.44 4.71
CA ILE A 36 1.85 27.05 3.42
C ILE A 36 0.62 27.55 2.68
N ALA A 37 -0.47 26.76 2.66
CA ALA A 37 -1.68 27.03 1.92
C ALA A 37 -2.61 28.00 2.66
N ASP A 38 -3.42 28.73 1.89
CA ASP A 38 -4.50 29.57 2.44
C ASP A 38 -5.79 28.73 2.57
N GLU A 39 -5.97 27.72 1.70
CA GLU A 39 -7.12 26.82 1.72
C GLU A 39 -6.65 25.39 1.43
N ILE A 40 -7.23 24.40 2.13
CA ILE A 40 -7.04 22.99 1.84
C ILE A 40 -8.40 22.29 1.83
N THR A 41 -8.72 21.66 0.71
CA THR A 41 -9.98 20.92 0.51
C THR A 41 -9.70 19.47 0.08
N THR A 42 -10.73 18.66 0.14
CA THR A 42 -10.70 17.29 -0.41
C THR A 42 -11.95 17.11 -1.27
N ASP A 43 -11.75 16.64 -2.47
CA ASP A 43 -12.87 16.36 -3.36
C ASP A 43 -13.50 14.98 -3.10
N SER A 44 -14.53 14.64 -3.87
CA SER A 44 -15.27 13.38 -3.76
C SER A 44 -14.45 12.14 -4.14
N HIS A 45 -13.34 12.31 -4.84
CA HIS A 45 -12.40 11.23 -5.21
C HIS A 45 -11.27 11.05 -4.18
N GLY A 46 -11.21 11.95 -3.19
CA GLY A 46 -10.18 11.92 -2.17
C GLY A 46 -8.96 12.78 -2.49
N ASN A 47 -8.93 13.52 -3.61
CA ASN A 47 -7.81 14.39 -3.93
C ASN A 47 -7.67 15.52 -2.91
N VAL A 48 -6.46 15.73 -2.41
CA VAL A 48 -6.12 16.86 -1.54
C VAL A 48 -5.73 18.04 -2.42
N ILE A 49 -6.48 19.12 -2.33
CA ILE A 49 -6.28 20.35 -3.09
C ILE A 49 -5.88 21.45 -2.13
N ALA A 50 -4.66 21.94 -2.26
CA ALA A 50 -4.15 23.06 -1.50
C ALA A 50 -4.01 24.29 -2.40
N CYS A 51 -4.59 25.41 -1.98
CA CYS A 51 -4.57 26.65 -2.73
C CYS A 51 -3.77 27.72 -1.95
N LYS A 52 -2.92 28.45 -2.69
CA LYS A 52 -2.21 29.63 -2.21
C LYS A 52 -2.59 30.82 -3.04
N ASN A 53 -2.91 31.93 -2.39
CA ASN A 53 -3.34 33.22 -3.02
C ASN A 53 -4.58 33.02 -3.95
N PRO A 54 -5.74 32.57 -3.45
CA PRO A 54 -6.91 32.21 -4.26
C PRO A 54 -7.44 33.37 -5.09
N ASP A 55 -7.25 34.60 -4.65
CA ASP A 55 -7.78 35.81 -5.30
C ASP A 55 -6.91 36.38 -6.43
N LYS A 56 -5.78 35.71 -6.76
CA LYS A 56 -4.89 36.19 -7.83
C LYS A 56 -5.39 35.73 -9.21
N GLU A 57 -5.23 36.61 -10.21
CA GLU A 57 -5.65 36.34 -11.60
C GLU A 57 -4.90 35.14 -12.23
N ARG A 58 -3.59 35.07 -11.99
CA ARG A 58 -2.74 33.99 -12.53
C ARG A 58 -2.86 32.76 -11.66
N ARG A 59 -3.16 31.65 -12.29
CA ARG A 59 -3.25 30.36 -11.63
C ARG A 59 -2.24 29.39 -12.22
N ILE A 60 -1.56 28.67 -11.34
CA ILE A 60 -0.65 27.57 -11.69
C ILE A 60 -1.16 26.35 -10.94
N LEU A 61 -1.43 25.28 -11.69
CA LEU A 61 -1.74 23.96 -11.11
C LEU A 61 -0.46 23.13 -11.10
N VAL A 62 -0.13 22.60 -9.93
CA VAL A 62 0.91 21.57 -9.75
C VAL A 62 0.17 20.31 -9.32
N ASP A 63 0.30 19.25 -10.10
CA ASP A 63 -0.37 17.99 -9.89
C ASP A 63 0.67 16.89 -9.66
N ALA A 64 0.44 16.03 -8.65
CA ALA A 64 1.27 14.88 -8.33
C ALA A 64 0.46 13.82 -7.60
N HIS A 65 0.76 12.54 -7.84
CA HIS A 65 0.13 11.47 -7.09
C HIS A 65 0.96 11.05 -5.88
N CYS A 66 0.28 10.57 -4.82
CA CYS A 66 0.90 10.07 -3.59
C CYS A 66 0.58 8.60 -3.29
N ASP A 67 -0.28 7.98 -4.11
CA ASP A 67 -0.62 6.57 -3.95
C ASP A 67 0.50 5.65 -4.44
N GLN A 68 0.49 4.43 -3.90
CA GLN A 68 1.47 3.39 -4.18
C GLN A 68 0.78 2.14 -4.70
N ILE A 69 1.50 1.35 -5.49
CA ILE A 69 1.07 -0.01 -5.79
C ILE A 69 1.09 -0.87 -4.51
N GLY A 70 0.21 -1.84 -4.46
CA GLY A 70 0.13 -2.73 -3.29
C GLY A 70 -0.62 -4.02 -3.61
N LEU A 71 -1.02 -4.70 -2.55
CA LEU A 71 -1.80 -5.93 -2.64
C LEU A 71 -3.05 -5.78 -1.77
N ILE A 72 -4.17 -6.34 -2.20
CA ILE A 72 -5.39 -6.42 -1.38
C ILE A 72 -5.68 -7.86 -1.02
N ILE A 73 -5.98 -8.14 0.26
CA ILE A 73 -6.38 -9.46 0.71
C ILE A 73 -7.75 -9.79 0.14
N SER A 74 -7.82 -10.86 -0.63
CA SER A 74 -9.07 -11.35 -1.23
C SER A 74 -9.69 -12.51 -0.46
N HIS A 75 -8.87 -13.30 0.24
CA HIS A 75 -9.29 -14.47 0.98
C HIS A 75 -8.29 -14.83 2.07
N ILE A 76 -8.78 -15.38 3.17
CA ILE A 76 -7.98 -15.99 4.24
C ILE A 76 -8.48 -17.43 4.36
N ASP A 77 -7.58 -18.39 4.25
CA ASP A 77 -7.95 -19.80 4.37
C ASP A 77 -8.02 -20.28 5.83
N ASP A 78 -8.48 -21.52 6.03
CA ASP A 78 -8.62 -22.12 7.36
C ASP A 78 -7.27 -22.35 8.07
N GLN A 79 -6.15 -22.26 7.34
CA GLN A 79 -4.79 -22.36 7.88
C GLN A 79 -4.20 -20.98 8.21
N GLY A 80 -4.92 -19.91 7.86
CA GLY A 80 -4.52 -18.54 8.10
C GLY A 80 -3.61 -17.93 7.04
N PHE A 81 -3.45 -18.55 5.89
CA PHE A 81 -2.74 -17.96 4.77
C PHE A 81 -3.61 -16.91 4.07
N LEU A 82 -3.00 -15.77 3.73
CA LEU A 82 -3.67 -14.64 3.10
C LEU A 82 -3.45 -14.70 1.59
N TYR A 83 -4.51 -14.84 0.83
CA TYR A 83 -4.48 -14.74 -0.62
C TYR A 83 -4.79 -13.33 -1.07
N VAL A 84 -4.11 -12.88 -2.11
CA VAL A 84 -4.09 -11.47 -2.50
C VAL A 84 -4.41 -11.24 -3.96
N GLN A 85 -4.87 -10.04 -4.27
CA GLN A 85 -4.97 -9.50 -5.61
C GLN A 85 -4.10 -8.24 -5.73
N PRO A 86 -3.59 -7.93 -6.94
CA PRO A 86 -2.74 -6.77 -7.13
C PRO A 86 -3.56 -5.49 -7.16
N ILE A 87 -3.00 -4.43 -6.57
CA ILE A 87 -3.37 -3.05 -6.81
C ILE A 87 -2.20 -2.43 -7.58
N GLY A 88 -2.43 -2.06 -8.84
CA GLY A 88 -1.37 -1.66 -9.76
C GLY A 88 -0.66 -2.84 -10.44
N GLY A 89 0.43 -2.54 -11.13
CA GLY A 89 1.19 -3.53 -11.92
C GLY A 89 2.28 -4.20 -11.09
N TRP A 90 2.19 -5.53 -10.93
CA TRP A 90 3.20 -6.35 -10.26
C TRP A 90 3.76 -7.41 -11.18
N ASP A 91 5.08 -7.62 -11.13
CA ASP A 91 5.71 -8.83 -11.62
C ASP A 91 5.71 -9.89 -10.51
N PRO A 92 4.94 -11.00 -10.65
CA PRO A 92 4.87 -12.03 -9.62
C PRO A 92 6.22 -12.65 -9.27
N GLN A 93 7.21 -12.62 -10.16
CA GLN A 93 8.54 -13.14 -9.89
C GLN A 93 9.28 -12.38 -8.80
N GLN A 94 9.00 -11.08 -8.69
CA GLN A 94 9.63 -10.21 -7.68
C GLN A 94 8.97 -10.36 -6.30
N LEU A 95 7.77 -10.94 -6.23
CA LEU A 95 7.01 -11.01 -4.99
C LEU A 95 7.44 -12.15 -4.06
N VAL A 96 7.86 -13.27 -4.62
CA VAL A 96 8.20 -14.47 -3.82
C VAL A 96 9.37 -14.18 -2.88
N GLY A 97 9.15 -14.42 -1.59
CA GLY A 97 10.14 -14.17 -0.53
C GLY A 97 10.19 -12.72 -0.01
N GLN A 98 9.38 -11.82 -0.58
CA GLN A 98 9.31 -10.44 -0.10
C GLN A 98 8.60 -10.36 1.25
N ARG A 99 9.12 -9.48 2.10
CA ARG A 99 8.47 -9.08 3.35
C ARG A 99 7.44 -8.00 3.04
N VAL A 100 6.27 -8.14 3.64
CA VAL A 100 5.17 -7.20 3.49
C VAL A 100 4.63 -6.81 4.86
N THR A 101 3.97 -5.66 4.92
CA THR A 101 3.24 -5.23 6.10
C THR A 101 1.75 -5.25 5.78
N ILE A 102 0.98 -6.03 6.54
CA ILE A 102 -0.48 -6.10 6.43
C ILE A 102 -1.09 -5.05 7.33
N TRP A 103 -1.83 -4.13 6.75
CA TRP A 103 -2.49 -3.05 7.47
C TRP A 103 -3.97 -3.38 7.71
N SER A 104 -4.29 -3.90 8.90
CA SER A 104 -5.67 -4.14 9.34
C SER A 104 -6.19 -3.07 10.30
N SER A 105 -5.27 -2.37 10.94
CA SER A 105 -5.51 -1.35 11.94
C SER A 105 -4.35 -0.33 11.93
N GLU A 106 -4.19 0.43 13.00
CA GLU A 106 -3.05 1.35 13.20
C GLU A 106 -1.69 0.64 13.22
N THR A 107 -1.66 -0.62 13.67
CA THR A 107 -0.45 -1.45 13.74
C THR A 107 -0.38 -2.40 12.55
N GLY A 108 0.74 -2.35 11.81
CA GLY A 108 1.00 -3.29 10.72
C GLY A 108 1.42 -4.67 11.25
N VAL A 109 0.95 -5.72 10.60
CA VAL A 109 1.36 -7.11 10.87
C VAL A 109 2.38 -7.53 9.82
N PRO A 110 3.59 -7.97 10.21
CA PRO A 110 4.57 -8.44 9.25
C PRO A 110 4.15 -9.77 8.64
N GLY A 111 4.45 -9.95 7.36
CA GLY A 111 4.23 -11.20 6.64
C GLY A 111 5.29 -11.43 5.57
N VAL A 112 5.30 -12.64 5.02
CA VAL A 112 6.19 -13.03 3.93
C VAL A 112 5.38 -13.64 2.81
N ILE A 113 5.61 -13.18 1.58
CA ILE A 113 4.96 -13.76 0.40
C ILE A 113 5.63 -15.09 0.07
N SER A 114 4.83 -16.13 0.04
CA SER A 114 5.26 -17.51 -0.14
C SER A 114 4.58 -18.16 -1.35
N ARG A 115 5.15 -19.25 -1.80
CA ARG A 115 4.60 -20.13 -2.85
C ARG A 115 4.80 -21.58 -2.46
N LYS A 116 4.17 -22.52 -3.20
CA LYS A 116 4.35 -23.96 -3.06
C LYS A 116 5.85 -24.29 -3.01
N PRO A 117 6.34 -24.97 -1.94
CA PRO A 117 7.74 -25.33 -1.79
C PRO A 117 8.25 -26.20 -2.94
N ILE A 118 9.53 -26.06 -3.31
CA ILE A 118 10.12 -26.73 -4.47
C ILE A 118 9.98 -28.26 -4.44
N HIS A 119 10.06 -28.87 -3.26
CA HIS A 119 9.94 -30.33 -3.09
C HIS A 119 8.52 -30.85 -3.23
N LEU A 120 7.52 -29.96 -3.19
CA LEU A 120 6.11 -30.29 -3.44
C LEU A 120 5.67 -29.94 -4.86
N GLN A 121 6.54 -29.27 -5.65
CA GLN A 121 6.24 -28.89 -7.02
C GLN A 121 6.53 -30.06 -7.99
N ASP A 122 5.63 -30.26 -8.94
CA ASP A 122 5.84 -31.17 -10.05
C ASP A 122 6.95 -30.63 -10.99
N GLU A 123 7.53 -31.51 -11.80
CA GLU A 123 8.61 -31.14 -12.71
C GLU A 123 8.19 -30.07 -13.72
N SER A 124 6.92 -30.08 -14.14
CA SER A 124 6.32 -29.07 -15.00
C SER A 124 6.12 -27.70 -14.32
N GLU A 125 5.94 -27.66 -13.00
CA GLU A 125 5.74 -26.44 -12.22
C GLU A 125 7.07 -25.72 -11.92
N ARG A 126 8.17 -26.49 -11.79
CA ARG A 126 9.48 -25.94 -11.38
C ARG A 126 10.07 -24.93 -12.36
N GLY A 127 9.76 -25.07 -13.65
CA GLY A 127 10.24 -24.18 -14.70
C GLY A 127 9.32 -23.01 -15.01
N GLN A 128 8.18 -22.91 -14.33
CA GLN A 128 7.18 -21.88 -14.62
C GLN A 128 7.28 -20.68 -13.64
N VAL A 129 6.96 -19.50 -14.17
CA VAL A 129 6.75 -18.30 -13.36
C VAL A 129 5.48 -18.50 -12.54
N ALA A 130 5.58 -18.33 -11.23
CA ALA A 130 4.42 -18.40 -10.34
C ALA A 130 3.41 -17.32 -10.71
N LYS A 131 2.13 -17.69 -10.78
CA LYS A 131 1.04 -16.73 -10.97
C LYS A 131 0.66 -16.14 -9.62
N LEU A 132 0.24 -14.88 -9.60
CA LEU A 132 -0.13 -14.21 -8.35
C LEU A 132 -1.15 -15.00 -7.52
N LYS A 133 -2.14 -15.63 -8.16
CA LYS A 133 -3.14 -16.50 -7.51
C LYS A 133 -2.58 -17.77 -6.84
N GLU A 134 -1.32 -18.11 -7.11
CA GLU A 134 -0.61 -19.25 -6.54
C GLU A 134 0.28 -18.83 -5.37
N LEU A 135 0.31 -17.54 -5.06
CA LEU A 135 1.04 -16.94 -3.95
C LEU A 135 0.09 -16.72 -2.77
N TRP A 136 0.65 -16.81 -1.58
CA TRP A 136 -0.01 -16.43 -0.34
C TRP A 136 0.94 -15.68 0.57
N ILE A 137 0.40 -15.00 1.55
CA ILE A 137 1.20 -14.36 2.58
C ILE A 137 1.07 -15.18 3.86
N ASP A 138 2.22 -15.50 4.44
CA ASP A 138 2.33 -16.14 5.73
C ASP A 138 2.69 -15.08 6.78
N ILE A 139 1.85 -14.93 7.78
CA ILE A 139 2.06 -14.01 8.89
C ILE A 139 2.74 -14.68 10.09
N LEU A 140 3.18 -15.93 9.94
CA LEU A 140 3.93 -16.72 10.93
C LEU A 140 3.24 -16.89 12.30
N SER A 141 1.92 -16.62 12.39
CA SER A 141 1.20 -16.70 13.64
C SER A 141 -0.26 -17.07 13.43
N LEU A 142 -0.65 -18.27 13.82
CA LEU A 142 -2.05 -18.70 13.94
C LEU A 142 -2.77 -17.98 15.11
N ILE A 143 -2.03 -17.34 16.02
CA ILE A 143 -2.57 -16.75 17.25
C ILE A 143 -3.24 -15.38 16.99
N HIS A 144 -2.87 -14.70 15.90
CA HIS A 144 -3.39 -13.36 15.58
C HIS A 144 -4.58 -13.35 14.62
N ILE A 145 -5.09 -14.50 14.21
CA ILE A 145 -6.25 -14.63 13.34
C ILE A 145 -7.51 -14.85 14.20
N SER A 146 -7.79 -13.93 15.08
CA SER A 146 -9.10 -13.83 15.70
C SER A 146 -9.90 -12.77 14.95
N GLU A 147 -10.82 -13.24 14.11
CA GLU A 147 -11.85 -12.55 13.33
C GLU A 147 -11.45 -11.97 11.95
N PRO A 148 -12.15 -12.36 10.88
CA PRO A 148 -12.05 -11.74 9.57
C PRO A 148 -12.80 -10.41 9.57
N THR A 149 -12.16 -9.34 9.99
CA THR A 149 -12.73 -8.01 9.88
C THR A 149 -12.22 -7.30 8.65
N ARG A 150 -13.09 -7.13 7.65
CA ARG A 150 -13.01 -6.27 6.45
C ARG A 150 -11.73 -6.41 5.59
N PRO A 151 -11.81 -6.20 4.26
CA PRO A 151 -10.66 -6.28 3.38
C PRO A 151 -9.58 -5.29 3.80
N ASN A 152 -8.40 -5.80 4.06
CA ASN A 152 -7.24 -5.05 4.52
C ASN A 152 -6.27 -4.85 3.35
N THR A 153 -5.71 -3.67 3.24
CA THR A 153 -4.69 -3.32 2.25
C THR A 153 -3.30 -3.69 2.74
N ILE A 154 -2.43 -4.00 1.78
CA ILE A 154 -1.02 -4.31 2.00
C ILE A 154 -0.20 -3.33 1.18
N ALA A 155 0.73 -2.66 1.83
CA ALA A 155 1.74 -1.83 1.20
C ALA A 155 3.14 -2.46 1.33
#